data_cbd3331a4210e50aa02be5ebcc165e32
#
_entry.id   cbd3331a4210e50aa02be5ebcc165e32
#
_cell.length_a   1.000
_cell.length_b   1.000
_cell.length_c   1.000
_cell.angle_alpha   90.00
_cell.angle_beta   90.00
_cell.angle_gamma   90.00
#
_symmetry.space_group_name_H-M   'P 1'
#
loop_
_entity.id
_entity.type
_entity.pdbx_description
1 polymer ?
#
loop_
_entity_poly.entity_id
_entity_poly.type
_entity_poly.pdbx_seq_one_letter_code
_entity_poly.pdbx_strand_id
1 'polypeptide(L)'
;MRKSKINKRRSKPITSFKGRGPIARKVIATAKAHLEKKVIDFANWKVGKLNAQALEASVIDHNELADFDLAHGAYVYAQNKMSVLIEQIIELPEVQKLAYAYDELMADYTPAYPPMSSITVSYFTSWATSDLVTQGAKKESLASIAVDFCRYMQVDSSLLNLYENLEQSRMGIYRHEGSDTQFVHLTELITNRKIKALRTTDYLGNVGELWFVRVLPPPFDAAHMGHHVVFTTPYVFVPNRNYDSVDKSIEEQWLVCFERIFPTLTVDTPVQAYEHFMRHGLSRNYWLEFIFLSYINHEDGAIF
;
A
#
# COMPACT_ATOMS: atom_id res chain seq x y z
N MET A 1 -27.28 48.99 22.19
CA MET A 1 -27.42 47.72 21.47
C MET A 1 -26.32 47.55 20.43
N ARG A 2 -25.30 46.73 20.71
CA ARG A 2 -24.22 46.45 19.74
C ARG A 2 -24.65 45.27 18.88
N LYS A 3 -24.82 45.48 17.57
CA LYS A 3 -25.04 44.44 16.58
C LYS A 3 -23.74 43.63 16.41
N SER A 4 -23.74 42.37 16.85
CA SER A 4 -22.66 41.43 16.60
C SER A 4 -22.60 41.15 15.08
N LYS A 5 -21.47 41.48 14.46
CA LYS A 5 -21.17 41.11 13.08
C LYS A 5 -20.87 39.60 13.07
N ILE A 6 -21.80 38.80 12.57
CA ILE A 6 -21.55 37.38 12.23
C ILE A 6 -20.51 37.36 11.13
N ASN A 7 -19.27 36.98 11.49
CA ASN A 7 -18.23 36.67 10.50
C ASN A 7 -18.67 35.49 9.65
N LYS A 8 -19.17 35.74 8.44
CA LYS A 8 -19.33 34.71 7.41
C LYS A 8 -17.95 34.12 7.12
N ARG A 9 -17.66 32.93 7.66
CA ARG A 9 -16.51 32.14 7.19
C ARG A 9 -16.66 32.00 5.68
N ARG A 10 -15.80 32.66 4.92
CA ARG A 10 -15.67 32.45 3.47
C ARG A 10 -15.25 30.98 3.31
N SER A 11 -16.11 30.19 2.67
CA SER A 11 -15.73 28.86 2.21
C SER A 11 -14.47 28.99 1.36
N LYS A 12 -13.43 28.21 1.68
CA LYS A 12 -12.22 28.16 0.85
C LYS A 12 -12.63 27.84 -0.60
N PRO A 13 -12.01 28.45 -1.61
CA PRO A 13 -12.34 28.14 -2.99
C PRO A 13 -12.05 26.66 -3.27
N ILE A 14 -13.02 25.96 -3.84
CA ILE A 14 -12.87 24.59 -4.33
C ILE A 14 -11.75 24.61 -5.37
N THR A 15 -10.79 23.70 -5.28
CA THR A 15 -9.64 23.65 -6.19
C THR A 15 -10.07 23.39 -7.63
N SER A 16 -9.27 23.83 -8.59
CA SER A 16 -9.44 23.49 -10.01
C SER A 16 -8.98 22.05 -10.32
N PHE A 17 -8.44 21.34 -9.36
CA PHE A 17 -7.96 19.95 -9.52
C PHE A 17 -9.12 19.00 -9.84
N LYS A 18 -8.96 18.19 -10.90
CA LYS A 18 -10.02 17.33 -11.44
C LYS A 18 -9.72 15.83 -11.29
N GLY A 19 -8.57 15.46 -10.76
CA GLY A 19 -8.10 14.06 -10.71
C GLY A 19 -7.24 13.67 -11.90
N ARG A 20 -6.27 12.79 -11.66
CA ARG A 20 -5.28 12.30 -12.65
C ARG A 20 -5.93 11.32 -13.64
N GLY A 21 -6.82 10.46 -13.16
CA GLY A 21 -7.45 9.42 -13.95
C GLY A 21 -8.97 9.59 -14.13
N PRO A 22 -9.60 8.77 -14.98
CA PRO A 22 -11.03 8.88 -15.29
C PRO A 22 -11.94 8.51 -14.10
N ILE A 23 -11.56 7.54 -13.27
CA ILE A 23 -12.36 7.14 -12.10
C ILE A 23 -12.28 8.23 -11.03
N ALA A 24 -11.07 8.69 -10.70
CA ALA A 24 -10.88 9.78 -9.75
C ALA A 24 -11.66 11.04 -10.16
N ARG A 25 -11.71 11.37 -11.47
CA ARG A 25 -12.52 12.49 -11.96
C ARG A 25 -14.00 12.32 -11.70
N LYS A 26 -14.54 11.13 -11.88
CA LYS A 26 -15.94 10.83 -11.62
C LYS A 26 -16.24 10.91 -10.12
N VAL A 27 -15.43 10.30 -9.29
CA VAL A 27 -15.55 10.37 -7.81
C VAL A 27 -15.56 11.83 -7.35
N ILE A 28 -14.61 12.64 -7.83
CA ILE A 28 -14.54 14.07 -7.51
C ILE A 28 -15.78 14.82 -8.01
N ALA A 29 -16.27 14.52 -9.21
CA ALA A 29 -17.46 15.15 -9.76
C ALA A 29 -18.71 14.81 -8.93
N THR A 30 -18.88 13.56 -8.52
CA THR A 30 -19.95 13.10 -7.63
C THR A 30 -19.89 13.82 -6.28
N ALA A 31 -18.71 13.86 -5.65
CA ALA A 31 -18.53 14.59 -4.40
C ALA A 31 -18.84 16.09 -4.54
N LYS A 32 -18.37 16.71 -5.61
CA LYS A 32 -18.68 18.11 -5.92
C LYS A 32 -20.18 18.37 -6.04
N ALA A 33 -20.89 17.52 -6.79
CA ALA A 33 -22.33 17.63 -6.96
C ALA A 33 -23.09 17.52 -5.62
N HIS A 34 -22.60 16.65 -4.72
CA HIS A 34 -23.17 16.52 -3.37
C HIS A 34 -22.90 17.77 -2.51
N LEU A 35 -21.70 18.32 -2.55
CA LEU A 35 -21.33 19.52 -1.80
C LEU A 35 -22.05 20.79 -2.30
N GLU A 36 -22.40 20.85 -3.58
CA GLU A 36 -23.11 21.97 -4.19
C GLU A 36 -24.63 21.93 -3.99
N LYS A 37 -25.19 20.83 -3.48
CA LYS A 37 -26.62 20.75 -3.14
C LYS A 37 -26.94 21.77 -2.03
N LYS A 38 -27.78 22.75 -2.37
CA LYS A 38 -28.19 23.82 -1.43
C LYS A 38 -29.25 23.39 -0.42
N VAL A 39 -29.94 22.28 -0.66
CA VAL A 39 -30.98 21.75 0.23
C VAL A 39 -30.38 20.62 1.05
N ILE A 40 -30.23 20.85 2.34
CA ILE A 40 -29.82 19.83 3.30
C ILE A 40 -31.10 19.30 3.93
N ASP A 41 -31.43 18.05 3.64
CA ASP A 41 -32.44 17.31 4.40
C ASP A 41 -31.86 17.06 5.82
N PHE A 42 -32.54 17.55 6.84
CA PHE A 42 -32.10 17.47 8.22
C PHE A 42 -31.97 16.03 8.72
N ALA A 43 -32.83 15.12 8.24
CA ALA A 43 -32.75 13.71 8.57
C ALA A 43 -31.48 13.08 7.98
N ASN A 44 -31.20 13.33 6.72
CA ASN A 44 -29.98 12.88 6.04
C ASN A 44 -28.72 13.52 6.66
N TRP A 45 -28.78 14.78 7.09
CA TRP A 45 -27.67 15.41 7.80
C TRP A 45 -27.37 14.74 9.14
N LYS A 46 -28.40 14.38 9.92
CA LYS A 46 -28.26 13.70 11.20
C LYS A 46 -27.63 12.31 11.02
N VAL A 47 -28.10 11.53 10.05
CA VAL A 47 -27.52 10.22 9.70
C VAL A 47 -26.08 10.39 9.24
N GLY A 48 -25.79 11.32 8.34
CA GLY A 48 -24.44 11.59 7.87
C GLY A 48 -23.47 12.00 9.00
N LYS A 49 -23.95 12.78 9.97
CA LYS A 49 -23.16 13.14 11.15
C LYS A 49 -22.85 11.93 12.03
N LEU A 50 -23.84 11.04 12.26
CA LEU A 50 -23.62 9.81 13.04
C LEU A 50 -22.64 8.88 12.35
N ASN A 51 -22.75 8.71 11.02
CA ASN A 51 -21.82 7.91 10.24
C ASN A 51 -20.40 8.50 10.28
N ALA A 52 -20.26 9.81 10.14
CA ALA A 52 -18.96 10.48 10.24
C ALA A 52 -18.32 10.29 11.63
N GLN A 53 -19.11 10.37 12.70
CA GLN A 53 -18.63 10.11 14.06
C GLN A 53 -18.22 8.65 14.27
N ALA A 54 -18.97 7.68 13.70
CA ALA A 54 -18.61 6.27 13.74
C ALA A 54 -17.31 5.99 12.98
N LEU A 55 -17.14 6.59 11.80
CA LEU A 55 -15.91 6.50 11.01
C LEU A 55 -14.72 7.14 11.75
N GLU A 56 -14.92 8.29 12.37
CA GLU A 56 -13.87 8.95 13.16
C GLU A 56 -13.46 8.10 14.37
N ALA A 57 -14.41 7.43 15.01
CA ALA A 57 -14.17 6.51 16.13
C ALA A 57 -13.48 5.19 15.70
N SER A 58 -13.52 4.82 14.42
CA SER A 58 -12.81 3.66 13.89
C SER A 58 -11.35 3.95 13.53
N VAL A 59 -10.94 5.22 13.52
CA VAL A 59 -9.54 5.60 13.29
C VAL A 59 -8.73 5.36 14.55
N ILE A 60 -7.54 4.77 14.39
CA ILE A 60 -6.61 4.51 15.50
C ILE A 60 -6.34 5.78 16.32
N ASP A 61 -6.39 5.66 17.65
CA ASP A 61 -6.13 6.77 18.56
C ASP A 61 -4.63 7.09 18.64
N HIS A 62 -4.32 8.36 18.87
CA HIS A 62 -2.95 8.82 19.15
C HIS A 62 -2.31 8.10 20.34
N ASN A 63 -3.09 7.72 21.36
CA ASN A 63 -2.58 6.98 22.51
C ASN A 63 -2.11 5.57 22.13
N GLU A 64 -2.76 4.92 21.18
CA GLU A 64 -2.37 3.61 20.68
C GLU A 64 -1.07 3.67 19.86
N LEU A 65 -0.73 4.84 19.34
CA LEU A 65 0.50 5.10 18.58
C LEU A 65 1.66 5.57 19.44
N ALA A 66 1.45 5.82 20.73
CA ALA A 66 2.46 6.44 21.60
C ALA A 66 3.73 5.58 21.75
N ASP A 67 3.60 4.26 21.65
CA ASP A 67 4.71 3.31 21.76
C ASP A 67 5.43 3.05 20.42
N PHE A 68 4.90 3.60 19.30
CA PHE A 68 5.52 3.43 18.00
C PHE A 68 6.65 4.44 17.78
N ASP A 69 7.66 4.04 17.00
CA ASP A 69 8.55 5.03 16.39
C ASP A 69 7.73 6.05 15.58
N LEU A 70 8.18 7.30 15.60
CA LEU A 70 7.44 8.41 14.98
C LEU A 70 7.15 8.19 13.49
N ALA A 71 8.12 7.65 12.74
CA ALA A 71 7.94 7.37 11.32
C ALA A 71 6.96 6.21 11.09
N HIS A 72 7.09 5.15 11.88
CA HIS A 72 6.18 4.02 11.82
C HIS A 72 4.76 4.43 12.21
N GLY A 73 4.59 5.09 13.33
CA GLY A 73 3.28 5.58 13.81
C GLY A 73 2.60 6.50 12.81
N ALA A 74 3.36 7.39 12.14
CA ALA A 74 2.80 8.26 11.10
C ALA A 74 2.22 7.45 9.92
N TYR A 75 2.91 6.40 9.46
CA TYR A 75 2.41 5.54 8.38
C TYR A 75 1.24 4.66 8.81
N VAL A 76 1.27 4.10 10.03
CA VAL A 76 0.14 3.34 10.58
C VAL A 76 -1.12 4.19 10.65
N TYR A 77 -1.00 5.42 11.15
CA TYR A 77 -2.10 6.38 11.18
C TYR A 77 -2.61 6.72 9.77
N ALA A 78 -1.70 7.03 8.84
CA ALA A 78 -2.08 7.36 7.48
C ALA A 78 -2.76 6.18 6.77
N GLN A 79 -2.24 4.96 6.92
CA GLN A 79 -2.84 3.76 6.35
C GLN A 79 -4.24 3.53 6.90
N ASN A 80 -4.42 3.62 8.21
CA ASN A 80 -5.72 3.42 8.85
C ASN A 80 -6.75 4.44 8.32
N LYS A 81 -6.40 5.72 8.26
CA LYS A 81 -7.27 6.75 7.68
C LYS A 81 -7.56 6.53 6.20
N MET A 82 -6.56 6.08 5.43
CA MET A 82 -6.74 5.78 4.02
C MET A 82 -7.69 4.58 3.83
N SER A 83 -7.58 3.53 4.65
CA SER A 83 -8.46 2.38 4.61
C SER A 83 -9.92 2.78 4.85
N VAL A 84 -10.18 3.56 5.89
CA VAL A 84 -11.52 4.09 6.18
C VAL A 84 -12.08 4.93 5.03
N LEU A 85 -11.25 5.74 4.38
CA LEU A 85 -11.65 6.51 3.20
C LEU A 85 -11.96 5.59 2.00
N ILE A 86 -11.14 4.58 1.77
CA ILE A 86 -11.32 3.63 0.68
C ILE A 86 -12.60 2.83 0.85
N GLU A 87 -12.95 2.40 2.07
CA GLU A 87 -14.23 1.76 2.37
C GLU A 87 -15.43 2.60 1.94
N GLN A 88 -15.34 3.92 2.03
CA GLN A 88 -16.39 4.82 1.55
C GLN A 88 -16.35 5.00 0.03
N ILE A 89 -15.16 5.00 -0.56
CA ILE A 89 -14.97 5.17 -2.00
C ILE A 89 -15.46 3.95 -2.77
N ILE A 90 -15.25 2.74 -2.30
CA ILE A 90 -15.66 1.50 -2.98
C ILE A 90 -17.19 1.35 -3.09
N GLU A 91 -17.94 2.00 -2.20
CA GLU A 91 -19.40 2.04 -2.28
C GLU A 91 -19.92 2.89 -3.45
N LEU A 92 -19.07 3.70 -4.08
CA LEU A 92 -19.48 4.54 -5.20
C LEU A 92 -19.61 3.73 -6.50
N PRO A 93 -20.67 3.94 -7.29
CA PRO A 93 -20.90 3.22 -8.55
C PRO A 93 -19.72 3.31 -9.53
N GLU A 94 -18.98 4.42 -9.49
CA GLU A 94 -17.84 4.66 -10.36
C GLU A 94 -16.66 3.74 -10.10
N VAL A 95 -16.57 3.18 -8.88
CA VAL A 95 -15.45 2.36 -8.39
C VAL A 95 -15.79 0.87 -8.33
N GLN A 96 -17.07 0.51 -8.46
CA GLN A 96 -17.56 -0.86 -8.28
C GLN A 96 -16.79 -1.93 -9.09
N LYS A 97 -16.38 -1.63 -10.32
CA LYS A 97 -15.60 -2.59 -11.12
C LYS A 97 -14.24 -2.92 -10.47
N LEU A 98 -13.62 -1.95 -9.83
CA LEU A 98 -12.36 -2.17 -9.12
C LEU A 98 -12.60 -2.89 -7.80
N ALA A 99 -13.70 -2.61 -7.11
CA ALA A 99 -14.13 -3.32 -5.92
C ALA A 99 -14.41 -4.81 -6.21
N TYR A 100 -15.14 -5.13 -7.28
CA TYR A 100 -15.35 -6.51 -7.70
C TYR A 100 -14.04 -7.25 -8.01
N ALA A 101 -13.11 -6.61 -8.71
CA ALA A 101 -11.81 -7.20 -8.98
C ALA A 101 -11.02 -7.46 -7.68
N TYR A 102 -11.13 -6.58 -6.70
CA TYR A 102 -10.56 -6.75 -5.37
C TYR A 102 -11.14 -8.00 -4.68
N ASP A 103 -12.48 -8.13 -4.66
CA ASP A 103 -13.17 -9.25 -4.00
C ASP A 103 -12.85 -10.59 -4.67
N GLU A 104 -12.86 -10.66 -6.01
CA GLU A 104 -12.49 -11.85 -6.77
C GLU A 104 -11.05 -12.30 -6.45
N LEU A 105 -10.12 -11.35 -6.46
CA LEU A 105 -8.72 -11.65 -6.17
C LEU A 105 -8.51 -12.02 -4.69
N MET A 106 -9.25 -11.42 -3.77
CA MET A 106 -9.21 -11.80 -2.37
C MET A 106 -9.62 -13.25 -2.18
N ALA A 107 -10.69 -13.69 -2.84
CA ALA A 107 -11.15 -15.08 -2.80
C ALA A 107 -10.12 -16.06 -3.39
N ASP A 108 -9.37 -15.62 -4.43
CA ASP A 108 -8.35 -16.45 -5.08
C ASP A 108 -7.04 -16.55 -4.30
N TYR A 109 -6.62 -15.45 -3.64
CA TYR A 109 -5.28 -15.35 -3.04
C TYR A 109 -5.26 -15.52 -1.52
N THR A 110 -6.39 -15.49 -0.83
CA THR A 110 -6.50 -15.70 0.61
C THR A 110 -7.41 -16.88 0.98
N PRO A 111 -7.18 -18.10 0.49
CA PRO A 111 -8.02 -19.25 0.80
C PRO A 111 -7.96 -19.60 2.29
N ALA A 112 -9.11 -19.99 2.85
CA ALA A 112 -9.26 -20.29 4.27
C ALA A 112 -8.74 -21.69 4.69
N TYR A 113 -8.31 -22.55 3.75
CA TYR A 113 -7.94 -23.94 4.01
C TYR A 113 -6.59 -24.33 3.39
N PRO A 114 -5.91 -25.36 3.94
CA PRO A 114 -4.70 -25.92 3.34
C PRO A 114 -4.92 -26.46 1.90
N PRO A 115 -3.96 -26.25 0.99
CA PRO A 115 -2.77 -25.49 1.26
C PRO A 115 -3.12 -24.00 1.45
N MET A 116 -2.87 -23.52 2.65
CA MET A 116 -3.15 -22.12 2.98
C MET A 116 -2.35 -21.21 2.04
N SER A 117 -2.97 -20.11 1.64
CA SER A 117 -2.23 -19.06 0.98
C SER A 117 -1.16 -18.53 1.93
N SER A 118 0.02 -18.34 1.41
CA SER A 118 1.08 -17.62 2.12
C SER A 118 0.81 -16.10 2.20
N ILE A 119 -0.19 -15.60 1.50
CA ILE A 119 -0.56 -14.19 1.57
C ILE A 119 -1.47 -13.97 2.77
N THR A 120 -1.00 -13.17 3.73
CA THR A 120 -1.85 -12.69 4.82
C THR A 120 -2.85 -11.66 4.29
N VAL A 121 -3.98 -11.50 4.98
CA VAL A 121 -4.98 -10.48 4.64
C VAL A 121 -4.36 -9.08 4.62
N SER A 122 -3.50 -8.77 5.59
CA SER A 122 -2.80 -7.47 5.64
C SER A 122 -1.92 -7.22 4.43
N TYR A 123 -1.17 -8.23 4.00
CA TYR A 123 -0.34 -8.16 2.81
C TYR A 123 -1.17 -7.96 1.55
N PHE A 124 -2.22 -8.79 1.38
CA PHE A 124 -3.13 -8.70 0.25
C PHE A 124 -3.78 -7.32 0.20
N THR A 125 -4.27 -6.80 1.32
CA THR A 125 -4.92 -5.48 1.41
C THR A 125 -3.98 -4.37 0.97
N SER A 126 -2.72 -4.39 1.43
CA SER A 126 -1.72 -3.39 1.04
C SER A 126 -1.45 -3.41 -0.46
N TRP A 127 -1.32 -4.61 -1.04
CA TRP A 127 -1.12 -4.80 -2.47
C TRP A 127 -2.36 -4.40 -3.28
N ALA A 128 -3.53 -4.91 -2.94
CA ALA A 128 -4.76 -4.65 -3.70
C ALA A 128 -5.18 -3.17 -3.64
N THR A 129 -4.85 -2.49 -2.54
CA THR A 129 -5.11 -1.06 -2.40
C THR A 129 -4.20 -0.21 -3.28
N SER A 130 -2.90 -0.50 -3.30
CA SER A 130 -1.89 0.36 -3.93
C SER A 130 -1.45 -0.11 -5.33
N ASP A 131 -1.37 -1.42 -5.55
CA ASP A 131 -0.73 -2.00 -6.73
C ASP A 131 -1.73 -2.62 -7.73
N LEU A 132 -2.93 -3.03 -7.27
CA LEU A 132 -4.01 -3.45 -8.16
C LEU A 132 -4.55 -2.25 -8.91
N VAL A 133 -4.37 -2.24 -10.23
CA VAL A 133 -4.73 -1.09 -11.07
C VAL A 133 -5.71 -1.47 -12.17
N THR A 134 -6.50 -0.49 -12.60
CA THR A 134 -7.37 -0.63 -13.75
C THR A 134 -6.60 -0.89 -15.04
N GLN A 135 -7.17 -1.69 -15.92
CA GLN A 135 -6.65 -1.86 -17.28
C GLN A 135 -6.99 -0.61 -18.10
N GLY A 136 -5.99 0.17 -18.41
CA GLY A 136 -6.18 1.39 -19.20
C GLY A 136 -4.94 2.28 -19.17
N ALA A 137 -4.97 3.35 -19.97
CA ALA A 137 -3.81 4.26 -20.10
C ALA A 137 -3.44 4.97 -18.78
N LYS A 138 -4.34 5.03 -17.81
CA LYS A 138 -4.16 5.76 -16.54
C LYS A 138 -4.16 4.86 -15.30
N LYS A 139 -3.92 3.60 -15.42
CA LYS A 139 -3.66 2.64 -14.33
C LYS A 139 -4.01 3.15 -12.91
N GLU A 140 -5.30 3.36 -12.63
CA GLU A 140 -5.76 3.86 -11.32
C GLU A 140 -5.89 2.72 -10.33
N SER A 141 -5.32 2.87 -9.13
CA SER A 141 -5.55 2.02 -7.96
C SER A 141 -6.51 2.69 -6.99
N LEU A 142 -7.02 1.95 -5.98
CA LEU A 142 -7.83 2.52 -4.90
C LEU A 142 -7.08 3.62 -4.18
N ALA A 143 -5.80 3.41 -3.86
CA ALA A 143 -4.94 4.42 -3.23
C ALA A 143 -4.81 5.68 -4.12
N SER A 144 -4.62 5.53 -5.43
CA SER A 144 -4.47 6.68 -6.33
C SER A 144 -5.75 7.51 -6.42
N ILE A 145 -6.91 6.86 -6.41
CA ILE A 145 -8.22 7.52 -6.38
C ILE A 145 -8.40 8.27 -5.06
N ALA A 146 -8.07 7.64 -3.92
CA ALA A 146 -8.14 8.25 -2.60
C ALA A 146 -7.21 9.47 -2.49
N VAL A 147 -5.98 9.38 -2.96
CA VAL A 147 -5.02 10.49 -2.99
C VAL A 147 -5.56 11.66 -3.81
N ASP A 148 -6.09 11.39 -5.00
CA ASP A 148 -6.68 12.44 -5.85
C ASP A 148 -7.90 13.10 -5.20
N PHE A 149 -8.73 12.31 -4.52
CA PHE A 149 -9.86 12.84 -3.76
C PHE A 149 -9.38 13.73 -2.60
N CYS A 150 -8.37 13.31 -1.85
CA CYS A 150 -7.78 14.08 -0.76
C CYS A 150 -7.16 15.41 -1.25
N ARG A 151 -6.49 15.40 -2.40
CA ARG A 151 -6.00 16.66 -3.04
C ARG A 151 -7.15 17.60 -3.37
N TYR A 152 -8.24 17.07 -3.94
CA TYR A 152 -9.43 17.88 -4.23
C TYR A 152 -10.03 18.49 -2.95
N MET A 153 -10.13 17.70 -1.89
CA MET A 153 -10.65 18.12 -0.59
C MET A 153 -9.70 19.03 0.19
N GLN A 154 -8.48 19.27 -0.31
CA GLN A 154 -7.44 20.07 0.36
C GLN A 154 -7.12 19.54 1.76
N VAL A 155 -6.97 18.24 1.89
CA VAL A 155 -6.48 17.59 3.11
C VAL A 155 -5.11 18.15 3.48
N ASP A 156 -4.77 18.15 4.77
CA ASP A 156 -3.48 18.62 5.25
C ASP A 156 -2.31 18.05 4.44
N SER A 157 -1.35 18.90 4.12
CA SER A 157 -0.25 18.55 3.23
C SER A 157 0.66 17.45 3.78
N SER A 158 0.83 17.35 5.10
CA SER A 158 1.64 16.33 5.73
C SER A 158 0.97 14.96 5.60
N LEU A 159 -0.34 14.90 5.85
CA LEU A 159 -1.12 13.65 5.67
C LEU A 159 -1.19 13.26 4.19
N LEU A 160 -1.36 14.23 3.29
CA LEU A 160 -1.37 13.99 1.85
C LEU A 160 -0.03 13.39 1.38
N ASN A 161 1.10 13.90 1.89
CA ASN A 161 2.43 13.36 1.58
C ASN A 161 2.57 11.90 2.01
N LEU A 162 2.08 11.55 3.21
CA LEU A 162 2.05 10.15 3.68
C LEU A 162 1.21 9.26 2.75
N TYR A 163 0.06 9.74 2.30
CA TYR A 163 -0.79 9.01 1.35
C TYR A 163 -0.10 8.82 -0.01
N GLU A 164 0.61 9.83 -0.50
CA GLU A 164 1.40 9.75 -1.72
C GLU A 164 2.54 8.72 -1.59
N ASN A 165 3.21 8.68 -0.44
CA ASN A 165 4.24 7.69 -0.16
C ASN A 165 3.66 6.26 -0.11
N LEU A 166 2.49 6.06 0.49
CA LEU A 166 1.78 4.78 0.49
C LEU A 166 1.37 4.36 -0.92
N GLU A 167 0.78 5.28 -1.72
CA GLU A 167 0.40 5.04 -3.11
C GLU A 167 1.58 4.66 -3.99
N GLN A 168 2.70 5.37 -3.84
CA GLN A 168 3.90 5.16 -4.66
C GLN A 168 4.75 3.99 -4.21
N SER A 169 4.58 3.55 -2.98
CA SER A 169 5.31 2.40 -2.46
C SER A 169 4.92 1.11 -3.18
N ARG A 170 5.80 0.14 -3.14
CA ARG A 170 5.57 -1.20 -3.66
C ARG A 170 6.32 -2.24 -2.85
N MET A 171 6.00 -3.49 -3.06
CA MET A 171 6.84 -4.58 -2.60
C MET A 171 8.19 -4.57 -3.32
N GLY A 172 9.17 -5.11 -2.67
CA GLY A 172 10.49 -5.34 -3.26
C GLY A 172 11.12 -6.59 -2.68
N ILE A 173 12.12 -7.10 -3.39
CA ILE A 173 12.94 -8.21 -2.94
C ILE A 173 14.29 -7.64 -2.53
N TYR A 174 14.63 -7.86 -1.28
CA TYR A 174 15.82 -7.27 -0.67
C TYR A 174 16.70 -8.35 -0.09
N ARG A 175 18.01 -8.25 -0.32
CA ARG A 175 19.00 -9.00 0.44
C ARG A 175 19.22 -8.32 1.79
N HIS A 176 19.13 -9.10 2.84
CA HIS A 176 19.44 -8.68 4.21
C HIS A 176 20.95 -8.60 4.40
N GLU A 177 21.45 -7.39 4.68
CA GLU A 177 22.88 -7.14 4.87
C GLU A 177 23.31 -7.11 6.34
N GLY A 178 22.35 -7.15 7.25
CA GLY A 178 22.55 -7.11 8.69
C GLY A 178 21.53 -6.24 9.38
N SER A 179 21.40 -6.39 10.68
CA SER A 179 20.52 -5.58 11.52
C SER A 179 21.24 -5.11 12.78
N ASP A 180 20.86 -3.95 13.27
CA ASP A 180 21.16 -3.46 14.61
C ASP A 180 19.91 -3.55 15.50
N THR A 181 19.92 -2.90 16.67
CA THR A 181 18.80 -2.97 17.62
C THR A 181 17.47 -2.49 17.05
N GLN A 182 17.47 -1.51 16.15
CA GLN A 182 16.26 -0.89 15.62
C GLN A 182 16.15 -0.97 14.10
N PHE A 183 17.28 -1.05 13.41
CA PHE A 183 17.34 -0.92 11.97
C PHE A 183 17.82 -2.20 11.31
N VAL A 184 17.37 -2.40 10.09
CA VAL A 184 17.85 -3.38 9.13
C VAL A 184 18.50 -2.68 7.95
N HIS A 185 19.59 -3.25 7.46
CA HIS A 185 20.26 -2.84 6.23
C HIS A 185 19.88 -3.78 5.11
N LEU A 186 19.33 -3.23 4.05
CA LEU A 186 18.75 -3.97 2.93
C LEU A 186 19.38 -3.49 1.62
N THR A 187 19.67 -4.42 0.72
CA THR A 187 20.02 -4.10 -0.67
C THR A 187 18.94 -4.68 -1.58
N GLU A 188 18.25 -3.81 -2.29
CA GLU A 188 17.23 -4.23 -3.23
C GLU A 188 17.85 -4.95 -4.43
N LEU A 189 17.34 -6.13 -4.77
CA LEU A 189 17.78 -6.85 -5.96
C LEU A 189 17.44 -6.04 -7.22
N ILE A 190 18.17 -6.28 -8.28
CA ILE A 190 18.04 -5.62 -9.60
C ILE A 190 18.39 -4.13 -9.59
N THR A 191 17.84 -3.32 -8.66
CA THR A 191 18.13 -1.88 -8.59
C THR A 191 19.44 -1.59 -7.85
N ASN A 192 19.93 -2.52 -7.03
CA ASN A 192 21.08 -2.38 -6.14
C ASN A 192 20.96 -1.19 -5.16
N ARG A 193 19.73 -0.73 -4.89
CA ARG A 193 19.48 0.36 -3.95
C ARG A 193 19.71 -0.12 -2.52
N LYS A 194 20.62 0.54 -1.83
CA LYS A 194 20.89 0.29 -0.41
C LYS A 194 19.97 1.12 0.46
N ILE A 195 19.37 0.49 1.45
CA ILE A 195 18.35 1.07 2.31
C ILE A 195 18.71 0.76 3.77
N LYS A 196 18.65 1.78 4.62
CA LYS A 196 18.56 1.62 6.06
C LYS A 196 17.10 1.83 6.44
N ALA A 197 16.46 0.83 7.03
CA ALA A 197 15.04 0.86 7.38
C ALA A 197 14.82 0.53 8.85
N LEU A 198 13.87 1.23 9.47
CA LEU A 198 13.34 0.88 10.78
C LEU A 198 12.66 -0.49 10.68
N ARG A 199 12.96 -1.35 11.58
CA ARG A 199 12.33 -2.65 11.73
C ARG A 199 11.06 -2.50 12.57
N THR A 200 9.96 -3.00 12.06
CA THR A 200 8.63 -2.89 12.71
C THR A 200 8.17 -4.19 13.36
N THR A 201 8.98 -5.24 13.28
CA THR A 201 8.75 -6.54 13.91
C THR A 201 9.97 -6.96 14.71
N ASP A 202 9.80 -7.94 15.60
CA ASP A 202 10.91 -8.49 16.40
C ASP A 202 11.81 -9.42 15.58
N TYR A 203 11.45 -9.72 14.34
CA TYR A 203 12.28 -10.56 13.48
C TYR A 203 13.56 -9.82 13.06
N LEU A 204 14.70 -10.35 13.50
CA LEU A 204 16.01 -9.76 13.22
C LEU A 204 16.54 -10.11 11.84
N GLY A 205 16.16 -11.26 11.30
CA GLY A 205 16.71 -11.83 10.09
C GLY A 205 18.17 -12.26 10.21
N ASN A 206 18.64 -12.95 9.18
CA ASN A 206 20.04 -13.35 9.04
C ASN A 206 20.65 -12.71 7.78
N VAL A 207 21.94 -12.41 7.85
CA VAL A 207 22.67 -11.88 6.69
C VAL A 207 22.58 -12.87 5.52
N GLY A 208 22.25 -12.37 4.35
CA GLY A 208 22.07 -13.17 3.14
C GLY A 208 20.65 -13.67 2.88
N GLU A 209 19.73 -13.53 3.84
CA GLU A 209 18.32 -13.81 3.56
C GLU A 209 17.77 -12.88 2.49
N LEU A 210 16.83 -13.40 1.69
CA LEU A 210 16.02 -12.57 0.82
C LEU A 210 14.67 -12.30 1.46
N TRP A 211 14.33 -11.03 1.56
CA TRP A 211 13.07 -10.55 2.09
C TRP A 211 12.19 -9.99 0.98
N PHE A 212 10.97 -10.47 0.89
CA PHE A 212 9.93 -9.83 0.11
C PHE A 212 9.09 -8.96 1.04
N VAL A 213 9.21 -7.65 0.91
CA VAL A 213 8.67 -6.70 1.87
C VAL A 213 8.37 -5.35 1.23
N ARG A 214 7.40 -4.64 1.78
CA ARG A 214 7.13 -3.24 1.42
C ARG A 214 7.93 -2.31 2.33
N VAL A 215 8.73 -1.46 1.71
CA VAL A 215 9.54 -0.47 2.41
C VAL A 215 9.08 0.93 2.02
N LEU A 216 8.73 1.74 3.02
CA LEU A 216 8.29 3.11 2.84
C LEU A 216 9.47 4.09 3.01
N PRO A 217 9.49 5.19 2.25
CA PRO A 217 10.50 6.23 2.43
C PRO A 217 10.34 6.95 3.78
N PRO A 218 11.28 7.78 4.20
CA PRO A 218 11.08 8.67 5.36
C PRO A 218 9.80 9.49 5.20
N PRO A 219 8.92 9.59 6.23
CA PRO A 219 7.59 10.19 6.11
C PRO A 219 7.58 11.71 5.92
N PHE A 220 8.65 12.39 6.32
CA PHE A 220 8.80 13.84 6.25
C PHE A 220 10.16 14.19 5.68
N ASP A 221 10.34 15.45 5.28
CA ASP A 221 11.63 15.94 4.76
C ASP A 221 12.78 15.46 5.65
N ALA A 222 13.67 14.71 5.03
CA ALA A 222 14.61 13.77 5.62
C ALA A 222 15.69 14.37 6.55
N ALA A 223 15.65 15.65 6.86
CA ALA A 223 16.67 16.29 7.69
C ALA A 223 16.79 15.68 9.10
N HIS A 224 15.74 15.01 9.59
CA HIS A 224 15.70 14.48 10.95
C HIS A 224 15.39 12.97 11.07
N MET A 225 14.96 12.31 9.98
CA MET A 225 14.64 10.89 9.97
C MET A 225 15.19 10.22 8.71
N GLY A 226 16.49 10.04 8.66
CA GLY A 226 17.21 9.50 7.50
C GLY A 226 17.01 8.00 7.22
N HIS A 227 15.92 7.38 7.70
CA HIS A 227 15.66 5.96 7.52
C HIS A 227 14.29 5.70 6.91
N HIS A 228 14.22 4.61 6.19
CA HIS A 228 12.98 4.04 5.67
C HIS A 228 12.26 3.25 6.77
N VAL A 229 11.05 2.79 6.48
CA VAL A 229 10.26 1.94 7.38
C VAL A 229 9.95 0.62 6.67
N VAL A 230 10.30 -0.50 7.25
CA VAL A 230 9.80 -1.83 6.86
C VAL A 230 8.32 -1.87 7.26
N PHE A 231 7.42 -1.81 6.31
CA PHE A 231 6.02 -1.56 6.58
C PHE A 231 5.17 -2.82 6.70
N THR A 232 5.47 -3.82 5.88
CA THR A 232 4.84 -5.14 5.99
C THR A 232 5.78 -6.12 6.68
N THR A 233 5.23 -7.15 7.30
CA THR A 233 6.05 -8.26 7.81
C THR A 233 6.85 -8.86 6.66
N PRO A 234 8.17 -9.07 6.81
CA PRO A 234 8.97 -9.67 5.76
C PRO A 234 8.56 -11.10 5.47
N TYR A 235 8.40 -11.43 4.20
CA TYR A 235 8.38 -12.81 3.74
C TYR A 235 9.81 -13.22 3.42
N VAL A 236 10.32 -14.24 4.12
CA VAL A 236 11.67 -14.74 3.91
C VAL A 236 11.64 -15.86 2.89
N PHE A 237 12.42 -15.71 1.83
CA PHE A 237 12.56 -16.77 0.85
C PHE A 237 13.40 -17.91 1.41
N VAL A 238 12.96 -19.13 1.17
CA VAL A 238 13.70 -20.34 1.50
C VAL A 238 14.12 -21.10 0.25
N PRO A 239 15.29 -21.76 0.29
CA PRO A 239 15.75 -22.57 -0.82
C PRO A 239 14.73 -23.68 -1.16
N ASN A 240 14.35 -23.78 -2.42
CA ASN A 240 13.51 -24.87 -2.88
C ASN A 240 14.34 -26.15 -2.98
N ARG A 241 14.11 -27.09 -2.08
CA ARG A 241 14.83 -28.39 -2.04
C ARG A 241 14.52 -29.31 -3.21
N ASN A 242 13.46 -29.03 -3.98
CA ASN A 242 13.01 -29.86 -5.09
C ASN A 242 13.59 -29.46 -6.46
N TYR A 243 14.33 -28.36 -6.53
CA TYR A 243 15.06 -28.00 -7.74
C TYR A 243 16.46 -28.60 -7.70
N ASP A 244 16.88 -29.23 -8.79
CA ASP A 244 18.21 -29.88 -9.00
C ASP A 244 19.42 -28.92 -8.85
N SER A 245 19.23 -27.73 -8.34
CA SER A 245 20.25 -26.72 -8.13
C SER A 245 20.68 -26.64 -6.65
N VAL A 246 21.10 -27.76 -6.09
CA VAL A 246 21.59 -27.88 -4.69
C VAL A 246 22.75 -26.90 -4.40
N ASP A 247 23.42 -26.41 -5.43
CA ASP A 247 24.60 -25.56 -5.29
C ASP A 247 24.33 -24.05 -5.44
N LYS A 248 23.08 -23.63 -5.75
CA LYS A 248 22.77 -22.20 -5.95
C LYS A 248 22.17 -21.58 -4.71
N SER A 249 22.64 -20.36 -4.38
CA SER A 249 22.02 -19.54 -3.35
C SER A 249 20.59 -19.19 -3.72
N ILE A 250 19.77 -18.84 -2.73
CA ILE A 250 18.38 -18.41 -2.94
C ILE A 250 18.30 -17.18 -3.88
N GLU A 251 19.26 -16.26 -3.76
CA GLU A 251 19.38 -15.10 -4.63
C GLU A 251 19.61 -15.51 -6.09
N GLU A 252 20.53 -16.42 -6.33
CA GLU A 252 20.81 -16.95 -7.68
C GLU A 252 19.60 -17.68 -8.26
N GLN A 253 18.88 -18.44 -7.45
CA GLN A 253 17.65 -19.11 -7.89
C GLN A 253 16.60 -18.08 -8.31
N TRP A 254 16.40 -17.03 -7.53
CA TRP A 254 15.47 -15.97 -7.88
C TRP A 254 15.89 -15.21 -9.14
N LEU A 255 17.17 -14.86 -9.28
CA LEU A 255 17.70 -14.18 -10.46
C LEU A 255 17.51 -15.01 -11.72
N VAL A 256 17.75 -16.32 -11.68
CA VAL A 256 17.50 -17.23 -12.82
C VAL A 256 16.02 -17.21 -13.23
N CYS A 257 15.12 -17.22 -12.26
CA CYS A 257 13.69 -17.09 -12.54
C CYS A 257 13.36 -15.72 -13.18
N PHE A 258 13.90 -14.66 -12.64
CA PHE A 258 13.70 -13.31 -13.19
C PHE A 258 14.22 -13.18 -14.61
N GLU A 259 15.43 -13.66 -14.90
CA GLU A 259 16.06 -13.65 -16.24
C GLU A 259 15.24 -14.45 -17.25
N ARG A 260 14.62 -15.54 -16.86
CA ARG A 260 13.73 -16.34 -17.72
C ARG A 260 12.48 -15.57 -18.13
N ILE A 261 11.94 -14.74 -17.25
CA ILE A 261 10.67 -14.04 -17.49
C ILE A 261 10.88 -12.68 -18.12
N PHE A 262 11.99 -12.00 -17.80
CA PHE A 262 12.26 -10.67 -18.34
C PHE A 262 12.05 -10.56 -19.86
N PRO A 263 12.54 -11.50 -20.71
CA PRO A 263 12.32 -11.44 -22.16
C PRO A 263 10.87 -11.58 -22.61
N THR A 264 9.99 -12.08 -21.76
CA THR A 264 8.55 -12.21 -22.10
C THR A 264 7.76 -10.92 -21.87
N LEU A 265 8.38 -9.92 -21.23
CA LEU A 265 7.77 -8.63 -20.96
C LEU A 265 8.09 -7.64 -22.09
N THR A 266 7.14 -6.76 -22.37
CA THR A 266 7.32 -5.66 -23.33
C THR A 266 7.96 -4.43 -22.66
N VAL A 267 9.14 -4.62 -22.08
CA VAL A 267 9.90 -3.56 -21.37
C VAL A 267 11.38 -3.65 -21.76
N ASP A 268 12.06 -2.50 -21.76
CA ASP A 268 13.39 -2.37 -22.35
C ASP A 268 14.54 -2.71 -21.38
N THR A 269 14.29 -2.61 -20.07
CA THR A 269 15.37 -2.78 -19.08
C THR A 269 14.96 -3.72 -17.93
N PRO A 270 15.94 -4.43 -17.31
CA PRO A 270 15.67 -5.25 -16.13
C PRO A 270 15.02 -4.47 -14.99
N VAL A 271 15.37 -3.20 -14.78
CA VAL A 271 14.77 -2.35 -13.76
C VAL A 271 13.30 -2.10 -14.04
N GLN A 272 12.93 -1.80 -15.30
CA GLN A 272 11.52 -1.64 -15.69
C GLN A 272 10.74 -2.96 -15.54
N ALA A 273 11.34 -4.09 -15.87
CA ALA A 273 10.76 -5.40 -15.66
C ALA A 273 10.51 -5.67 -14.17
N TYR A 274 11.50 -5.38 -13.33
CA TYR A 274 11.40 -5.54 -11.90
C TYR A 274 10.30 -4.64 -11.31
N GLU A 275 10.24 -3.35 -11.69
CA GLU A 275 9.15 -2.45 -11.30
C GLU A 275 7.78 -2.99 -11.72
N HIS A 276 7.66 -3.51 -12.92
CA HIS A 276 6.44 -4.12 -13.42
C HIS A 276 6.03 -5.32 -12.57
N PHE A 277 6.97 -6.21 -12.23
CA PHE A 277 6.73 -7.37 -11.39
C PHE A 277 6.27 -6.99 -10.00
N MET A 278 6.96 -6.06 -9.35
CA MET A 278 6.67 -5.68 -7.99
C MET A 278 5.32 -4.96 -7.83
N ARG A 279 4.83 -4.30 -8.90
CA ARG A 279 3.53 -3.62 -8.89
C ARG A 279 2.42 -4.41 -9.55
N HIS A 280 2.67 -4.97 -10.71
CA HIS A 280 1.64 -5.45 -11.61
C HIS A 280 1.84 -6.90 -12.06
N GLY A 281 2.84 -7.55 -11.58
CA GLY A 281 3.20 -8.92 -11.90
C GLY A 281 2.23 -9.94 -11.31
N LEU A 282 1.02 -9.99 -11.83
CA LEU A 282 -0.17 -10.49 -11.15
C LEU A 282 -0.84 -11.66 -11.82
N SER A 283 -0.18 -12.30 -12.75
CA SER A 283 -0.70 -13.61 -13.11
C SER A 283 -0.57 -14.52 -11.88
N ARG A 284 -1.59 -15.32 -11.60
CA ARG A 284 -1.56 -16.36 -10.57
C ARG A 284 -0.26 -17.18 -10.65
N ASN A 285 0.25 -17.41 -11.86
CA ASN A 285 1.51 -18.10 -12.11
C ASN A 285 2.72 -17.35 -11.56
N TYR A 286 2.77 -16.03 -11.64
CA TYR A 286 3.85 -15.22 -11.07
C TYR A 286 3.94 -15.39 -9.55
N TRP A 287 2.83 -15.24 -8.85
CA TRP A 287 2.78 -15.44 -7.41
C TRP A 287 3.15 -16.86 -7.03
N LEU A 288 2.57 -17.87 -7.70
CA LEU A 288 2.87 -19.27 -7.45
C LEU A 288 4.34 -19.59 -7.73
N GLU A 289 4.90 -19.07 -8.80
CA GLU A 289 6.25 -19.43 -9.24
C GLU A 289 7.35 -18.69 -8.48
N PHE A 290 7.15 -17.44 -8.12
CA PHE A 290 8.19 -16.59 -7.52
C PHE A 290 8.06 -16.39 -6.02
N ILE A 291 6.85 -16.37 -5.51
CA ILE A 291 6.58 -16.03 -4.11
C ILE A 291 6.13 -17.27 -3.36
N PHE A 292 5.16 -18.01 -3.87
CA PHE A 292 4.57 -19.14 -3.16
C PHE A 292 5.41 -20.41 -3.17
N LEU A 293 6.14 -20.72 -4.24
CA LEU A 293 7.00 -21.90 -4.23
C LEU A 293 8.12 -21.80 -3.21
N SER A 294 8.61 -20.59 -2.96
CA SER A 294 9.54 -20.34 -1.88
C SER A 294 8.90 -20.52 -0.50
N TYR A 295 7.60 -20.27 -0.38
CA TYR A 295 6.87 -20.22 0.88
C TYR A 295 6.16 -21.54 1.24
N ILE A 296 5.61 -22.27 0.26
CA ILE A 296 4.87 -23.54 0.47
C ILE A 296 5.76 -24.66 0.98
N ASN A 297 7.06 -24.57 0.76
CA ASN A 297 8.02 -25.56 1.27
C ASN A 297 8.48 -25.29 2.72
N HIS A 298 7.89 -24.33 3.40
CA HIS A 298 8.13 -24.08 4.81
C HIS A 298 7.25 -24.98 5.67
N GLU A 299 7.79 -26.08 6.14
CA GLU A 299 7.13 -26.92 7.15
C GLU A 299 7.16 -26.30 8.55
N ASP A 300 8.07 -25.36 8.85
CA ASP A 300 8.41 -24.97 10.22
C ASP A 300 8.41 -23.47 10.54
N GLY A 301 7.80 -22.61 9.76
CA GLY A 301 7.89 -21.23 10.16
C GLY A 301 7.24 -20.20 9.26
N ALA A 302 5.93 -20.17 9.23
CA ALA A 302 5.28 -18.90 8.92
C ALA A 302 5.63 -17.93 10.04
N ILE A 303 6.30 -16.84 9.71
CA ILE A 303 6.47 -15.71 10.63
C ILE A 303 5.10 -15.04 10.69
N PHE A 304 4.42 -15.21 11.82
CA PHE A 304 3.13 -14.57 12.10
C PHE A 304 3.34 -13.19 12.70
#